data_315c6dd98d44a9b8d4cbe086fb826b10
#
_entry.id   315c6dd98d44a9b8d4cbe086fb826b10
#
_cell.length_a   1.000
_cell.length_b   1.000
_cell.length_c   1.000
_cell.angle_alpha   90.00
_cell.angle_beta   90.00
_cell.angle_gamma   90.00
#
_symmetry.space_group_name_H-M   'P 1'
#
loop_
_entity.id
_entity.type
_entity.pdbx_description
1 polymer ?
#
loop_
_entity_poly.entity_id
_entity_poly.type
_entity_poly.pdbx_seq_one_letter_code
_entity_poly.pdbx_strand_id
1 'polypeptide(L)'
;MNIDEFLAPISPDNPCGENLEYDADFQAMGQASQGKAEQQFGDTIIPAEPADWNTVEKLATSLLGRTKDLRVMLALTHAWTRRRGLAGYADGLLLVQEALSRYWEQLYPLLEEYGETDPFYRINALAGLSDKSDLTVAVRNASLLRSNGDEISLRDAQALLDGSKTEHPDYPGGRPRLIDELARGDQPGTEAVIVINERLLAIRELLTGYLGESGVPEIGRASCRERV
;
A
#
# COMPACT_ATOMS: atom_id res chain seq x y z
N MET A 1 -3.45 -13.92 -7.03
CA MET A 1 -3.79 -12.97 -8.09
C MET A 1 -2.68 -12.96 -9.11
N ASN A 2 -2.96 -12.89 -10.41
CA ASN A 2 -1.91 -12.86 -11.42
C ASN A 2 -1.44 -11.40 -11.62
N ILE A 3 -0.32 -11.04 -10.99
CA ILE A 3 0.28 -9.69 -11.07
C ILE A 3 0.94 -9.45 -12.44
N ASP A 4 1.34 -10.51 -13.14
CA ASP A 4 1.99 -10.40 -14.45
C ASP A 4 1.11 -9.71 -15.50
N GLU A 5 -0.21 -9.80 -15.39
CA GLU A 5 -1.13 -9.08 -16.28
C GLU A 5 -0.98 -7.55 -16.17
N PHE A 6 -0.74 -7.04 -14.94
CA PHE A 6 -0.52 -5.62 -14.70
C PHE A 6 0.88 -5.15 -15.12
N LEU A 7 1.81 -6.08 -15.21
CA LEU A 7 3.22 -5.84 -15.56
C LEU A 7 3.54 -6.15 -17.03
N ALA A 8 2.60 -6.70 -17.78
CA ALA A 8 2.77 -6.90 -19.21
C ALA A 8 3.06 -5.56 -19.91
N PRO A 9 4.04 -5.48 -20.82
CA PRO A 9 4.33 -4.25 -21.54
C PRO A 9 3.12 -3.80 -22.36
N ILE A 10 2.86 -2.49 -22.41
CA ILE A 10 1.75 -1.91 -23.16
C ILE A 10 1.99 -2.09 -24.67
N SER A 11 3.23 -1.83 -25.11
CA SER A 11 3.68 -2.13 -26.45
C SER A 11 5.18 -2.46 -26.46
N PRO A 12 5.72 -3.08 -27.53
CA PRO A 12 7.15 -3.36 -27.61
C PRO A 12 8.04 -2.12 -27.55
N ASP A 13 7.61 -1.02 -28.18
CA ASP A 13 8.38 0.21 -28.28
C ASP A 13 8.14 1.16 -27.09
N ASN A 14 7.02 1.01 -26.39
CA ASN A 14 6.67 1.80 -25.21
C ASN A 14 6.06 0.91 -24.14
N PRO A 15 6.86 0.17 -23.37
CA PRO A 15 6.36 -0.81 -22.42
C PRO A 15 5.59 -0.21 -21.25
N CYS A 16 5.85 1.04 -20.89
CA CYS A 16 5.12 1.75 -19.83
C CYS A 16 3.90 2.54 -20.33
N GLY A 17 3.66 2.61 -21.65
CA GLY A 17 2.53 3.34 -22.21
C GLY A 17 2.68 4.85 -22.08
N GLU A 18 1.55 5.55 -21.94
CA GLU A 18 1.49 7.02 -21.89
C GLU A 18 1.33 7.54 -20.46
N ASN A 19 1.72 8.80 -20.25
CA ASN A 19 1.38 9.51 -19.03
C ASN A 19 -0.11 9.86 -19.02
N LEU A 20 -0.87 9.25 -18.13
CA LEU A 20 -2.31 9.45 -18.02
C LEU A 20 -2.71 10.39 -16.88
N GLU A 21 -1.83 11.23 -16.40
CA GLU A 21 -2.07 12.14 -15.26
C GLU A 21 -3.31 13.04 -15.47
N TYR A 22 -3.58 13.47 -16.70
CA TYR A 22 -4.72 14.29 -17.06
C TYR A 22 -5.90 13.50 -17.66
N ASP A 23 -5.82 12.17 -17.69
CA ASP A 23 -6.90 11.31 -18.14
C ASP A 23 -8.08 11.33 -17.16
N ALA A 24 -9.31 11.28 -17.69
CA ALA A 24 -10.54 11.33 -16.89
C ALA A 24 -10.63 10.19 -15.86
N ASP A 25 -10.21 8.97 -16.24
CA ASP A 25 -10.20 7.81 -15.33
C ASP A 25 -9.18 7.98 -14.20
N PHE A 26 -8.03 8.60 -14.49
CA PHE A 26 -7.01 8.89 -13.48
C PHE A 26 -7.53 9.89 -12.44
N GLN A 27 -8.16 10.97 -12.89
CA GLN A 27 -8.78 11.96 -12.02
C GLN A 27 -9.95 11.38 -11.22
N ALA A 28 -10.81 10.57 -11.85
CA ALA A 28 -11.92 9.89 -11.19
C ALA A 28 -11.43 8.89 -10.12
N MET A 29 -10.34 8.15 -10.39
CA MET A 29 -9.70 7.26 -9.42
C MET A 29 -9.21 8.04 -8.19
N GLY A 30 -8.56 9.18 -8.40
CA GLY A 30 -8.11 10.07 -7.32
C GLY A 30 -9.27 10.58 -6.47
N GLN A 31 -10.36 11.01 -7.09
CA GLN A 31 -11.57 11.46 -6.38
C GLN A 31 -12.22 10.33 -5.60
N ALA A 32 -12.35 9.14 -6.18
CA ALA A 32 -12.92 7.97 -5.51
C ALA A 32 -12.11 7.54 -4.29
N SER A 33 -10.79 7.72 -4.31
CA SER A 33 -9.89 7.35 -3.21
C SER A 33 -9.97 8.31 -2.01
N GLN A 34 -10.38 9.56 -2.22
CA GLN A 34 -10.47 10.57 -1.16
C GLN A 34 -11.83 10.58 -0.47
N GLY A 35 -12.90 10.10 -1.16
CA GLY A 35 -14.27 10.32 -0.70
C GLY A 35 -14.65 11.81 -0.74
N LYS A 36 -15.70 12.17 -0.02
CA LYS A 36 -16.12 13.55 0.12
C LYS A 36 -16.27 13.92 1.58
N ALA A 37 -15.73 15.06 1.97
CA ALA A 37 -15.94 15.61 3.31
C ALA A 37 -17.38 16.10 3.49
N GLU A 38 -17.87 16.09 4.72
CA GLU A 38 -19.13 16.72 5.06
C GLU A 38 -19.11 18.20 4.65
N GLN A 39 -20.20 18.64 4.05
CA GLN A 39 -20.38 20.03 3.61
C GLN A 39 -21.63 20.61 4.25
N GLN A 40 -21.54 21.83 4.76
CA GLN A 40 -22.67 22.55 5.30
C GLN A 40 -22.95 23.80 4.46
N PHE A 41 -24.18 23.90 3.97
CA PHE A 41 -24.70 25.08 3.24
C PHE A 41 -25.89 25.63 3.99
N GLY A 42 -25.66 26.64 4.83
CA GLY A 42 -26.69 27.16 5.73
C GLY A 42 -27.19 26.09 6.71
N ASP A 43 -28.48 25.77 6.69
CA ASP A 43 -29.07 24.72 7.52
C ASP A 43 -29.03 23.31 6.88
N THR A 44 -28.54 23.19 5.67
CA THR A 44 -28.43 21.90 4.97
C THR A 44 -27.06 21.28 5.18
N ILE A 45 -27.04 20.08 5.77
CA ILE A 45 -25.82 19.27 5.93
C ILE A 45 -25.82 18.18 4.86
N ILE A 46 -24.77 18.15 4.04
CA ILE A 46 -24.46 17.04 3.13
C ILE A 46 -23.48 16.15 3.87
N PRO A 47 -23.85 14.90 4.22
CA PRO A 47 -22.98 14.03 5.00
C PRO A 47 -21.73 13.64 4.22
N ALA A 48 -20.65 13.32 4.95
CA ALA A 48 -19.42 12.79 4.36
C ALA A 48 -19.67 11.46 3.61
N GLU A 49 -19.10 11.32 2.44
CA GLU A 49 -19.09 10.07 1.69
C GLU A 49 -17.71 9.40 1.83
N PRO A 50 -17.62 8.14 2.29
CA PRO A 50 -16.34 7.45 2.39
C PRO A 50 -15.74 7.19 1.01
N ALA A 51 -14.45 6.90 0.96
CA ALA A 51 -13.79 6.47 -0.26
C ALA A 51 -14.42 5.19 -0.84
N ASP A 52 -14.58 5.16 -2.16
CA ASP A 52 -15.11 4.00 -2.90
C ASP A 52 -13.98 3.14 -3.46
N TRP A 53 -13.53 2.20 -2.64
CA TRP A 53 -12.41 1.31 -3.00
C TRP A 53 -12.75 0.32 -4.12
N ASN A 54 -14.02 0.04 -4.38
CA ASN A 54 -14.43 -0.78 -5.53
C ASN A 54 -14.22 0.00 -6.84
N THR A 55 -14.61 1.26 -6.86
CA THR A 55 -14.38 2.15 -8.01
C THR A 55 -12.88 2.41 -8.21
N VAL A 56 -12.10 2.63 -7.14
CA VAL A 56 -10.65 2.78 -7.22
C VAL A 56 -10.01 1.55 -7.87
N GLU A 57 -10.33 0.33 -7.39
CA GLU A 57 -9.76 -0.91 -7.95
C GLU A 57 -10.12 -1.08 -9.43
N LYS A 58 -11.37 -0.82 -9.81
CA LYS A 58 -11.82 -0.94 -11.20
C LYS A 58 -11.08 0.03 -12.12
N LEU A 59 -10.99 1.31 -11.73
CA LEU A 59 -10.31 2.34 -12.53
C LEU A 59 -8.81 2.10 -12.60
N ALA A 60 -8.16 1.77 -11.47
CA ALA A 60 -6.74 1.47 -11.44
C ALA A 60 -6.39 0.26 -12.32
N THR A 61 -7.20 -0.79 -12.27
CA THR A 61 -7.04 -1.97 -13.14
C THR A 61 -7.13 -1.60 -14.62
N SER A 62 -8.11 -0.77 -15.00
CA SER A 62 -8.26 -0.28 -16.37
C SER A 62 -7.07 0.58 -16.81
N LEU A 63 -6.63 1.49 -15.95
CA LEU A 63 -5.48 2.38 -16.22
C LEU A 63 -4.18 1.59 -16.42
N LEU A 64 -3.91 0.54 -15.62
CA LEU A 64 -2.71 -0.28 -15.75
C LEU A 64 -2.64 -1.10 -17.05
N GLY A 65 -3.75 -1.23 -17.76
CA GLY A 65 -3.78 -1.72 -19.14
C GLY A 65 -3.30 -0.70 -20.19
N ARG A 66 -3.13 0.58 -19.81
CA ARG A 66 -2.72 1.69 -20.71
C ARG A 66 -1.44 2.39 -20.26
N THR A 67 -1.07 2.27 -18.99
CA THR A 67 0.12 2.92 -18.41
C THR A 67 0.76 2.05 -17.33
N LYS A 68 2.05 2.26 -17.08
CA LYS A 68 2.74 1.78 -15.88
C LYS A 68 3.10 2.99 -15.03
N ASP A 69 2.27 3.26 -14.01
CA ASP A 69 2.38 4.43 -13.15
C ASP A 69 2.31 4.01 -11.68
N LEU A 70 3.31 4.39 -10.90
CA LEU A 70 3.40 4.09 -9.46
C LEU A 70 2.20 4.64 -8.67
N ARG A 71 1.68 5.80 -9.07
CA ARG A 71 0.51 6.41 -8.40
C ARG A 71 -0.73 5.52 -8.56
N VAL A 72 -0.92 4.96 -9.75
CA VAL A 72 -2.01 4.01 -10.03
C VAL A 72 -1.79 2.69 -9.29
N MET A 73 -0.56 2.17 -9.28
CA MET A 73 -0.22 0.94 -8.56
C MET A 73 -0.42 1.08 -7.04
N LEU A 74 -0.08 2.23 -6.47
CA LEU A 74 -0.29 2.50 -5.04
C LEU A 74 -1.77 2.70 -4.71
N ALA A 75 -2.56 3.34 -5.58
CA ALA A 75 -4.02 3.42 -5.42
C ALA A 75 -4.66 2.02 -5.45
N LEU A 76 -4.23 1.16 -6.38
CA LEU A 76 -4.65 -0.24 -6.45
C LEU A 76 -4.24 -1.03 -5.20
N THR A 77 -3.01 -0.85 -4.73
CA THR A 77 -2.50 -1.43 -3.48
C THR A 77 -3.37 -1.04 -2.29
N HIS A 78 -3.77 0.23 -2.22
CA HIS A 78 -4.64 0.73 -1.15
C HIS A 78 -6.03 0.10 -1.23
N ALA A 79 -6.64 0.04 -2.42
CA ALA A 79 -7.91 -0.63 -2.63
C ALA A 79 -7.85 -2.12 -2.24
N TRP A 80 -6.79 -2.82 -2.63
CA TRP A 80 -6.59 -4.22 -2.24
C TRP A 80 -6.40 -4.39 -0.73
N THR A 81 -5.68 -3.47 -0.08
CA THR A 81 -5.51 -3.48 1.38
C THR A 81 -6.86 -3.32 2.09
N ARG A 82 -7.68 -2.37 1.66
CA ARG A 82 -9.01 -2.14 2.23
C ARG A 82 -9.96 -3.31 2.04
N ARG A 83 -9.85 -4.04 0.94
CA ARG A 83 -10.76 -5.14 0.59
C ARG A 83 -10.27 -6.52 1.05
N ARG A 84 -8.95 -6.74 1.09
CA ARG A 84 -8.34 -8.06 1.35
C ARG A 84 -7.35 -8.04 2.52
N GLY A 85 -7.23 -6.91 3.22
CA GLY A 85 -6.33 -6.77 4.37
C GLY A 85 -4.86 -6.94 4.01
N LEU A 86 -4.11 -7.58 4.90
CA LEU A 86 -2.66 -7.77 4.77
C LEU A 86 -2.26 -8.53 3.49
N ALA A 87 -3.04 -9.52 3.06
CA ALA A 87 -2.78 -10.23 1.81
C ALA A 87 -2.88 -9.30 0.58
N GLY A 88 -3.87 -8.38 0.59
CA GLY A 88 -4.00 -7.37 -0.45
C GLY A 88 -2.82 -6.41 -0.50
N TYR A 89 -2.32 -5.99 0.66
CA TYR A 89 -1.12 -5.16 0.75
C TYR A 89 0.12 -5.91 0.25
N ALA A 90 0.29 -7.16 0.64
CA ALA A 90 1.36 -8.00 0.15
C ALA A 90 1.37 -8.08 -1.38
N ASP A 91 0.22 -8.35 -2.03
CA ASP A 91 0.11 -8.38 -3.49
C ASP A 91 0.48 -7.03 -4.13
N GLY A 92 0.02 -5.94 -3.54
CA GLY A 92 0.34 -4.59 -4.00
C GLY A 92 1.83 -4.25 -3.91
N LEU A 93 2.51 -4.66 -2.83
CA LEU A 93 3.95 -4.50 -2.70
C LEU A 93 4.72 -5.30 -3.76
N LEU A 94 4.26 -6.51 -4.11
CA LEU A 94 4.86 -7.28 -5.19
C LEU A 94 4.71 -6.55 -6.53
N LEU A 95 3.54 -5.97 -6.80
CA LEU A 95 3.31 -5.18 -8.01
C LEU A 95 4.28 -4.00 -8.10
N VAL A 96 4.45 -3.25 -7.00
CA VAL A 96 5.37 -2.11 -6.94
C VAL A 96 6.83 -2.56 -7.09
N GLN A 97 7.25 -3.61 -6.38
CA GLN A 97 8.59 -4.17 -6.44
C GLN A 97 8.98 -4.57 -7.87
N GLU A 98 8.11 -5.35 -8.51
CA GLU A 98 8.36 -5.84 -9.87
C GLU A 98 8.34 -4.70 -10.90
N ALA A 99 7.46 -3.71 -10.74
CA ALA A 99 7.44 -2.54 -11.60
C ALA A 99 8.73 -1.71 -11.49
N LEU A 100 9.22 -1.47 -10.28
CA LEU A 100 10.49 -0.78 -10.03
C LEU A 100 11.68 -1.56 -10.62
N SER A 101 11.68 -2.89 -10.51
CA SER A 101 12.74 -3.74 -11.04
C SER A 101 12.76 -3.79 -12.57
N ARG A 102 11.57 -3.88 -13.21
CA ARG A 102 11.46 -4.08 -14.66
C ARG A 102 11.52 -2.77 -15.45
N TYR A 103 11.01 -1.68 -14.88
CA TYR A 103 10.67 -0.45 -15.63
C TYR A 103 11.26 0.81 -15.02
N TRP A 104 12.31 0.75 -14.20
CA TRP A 104 12.85 1.91 -13.49
C TRP A 104 13.02 3.15 -14.38
N GLU A 105 13.57 3.03 -15.57
CA GLU A 105 13.85 4.17 -16.45
C GLU A 105 12.59 4.79 -17.09
N GLN A 106 11.55 3.98 -17.30
CA GLN A 106 10.38 4.36 -18.10
C GLN A 106 9.08 4.47 -17.28
N LEU A 107 9.10 4.01 -16.04
CA LEU A 107 7.96 4.01 -15.13
C LEU A 107 7.53 5.44 -14.77
N TYR A 108 6.22 5.71 -14.75
CA TYR A 108 5.71 6.99 -14.31
C TYR A 108 5.59 7.08 -12.78
N PRO A 109 5.80 8.29 -12.20
CA PRO A 109 6.33 9.52 -12.80
C PRO A 109 7.75 9.32 -13.35
N LEU A 110 8.06 9.94 -14.49
CA LEU A 110 9.39 9.84 -15.11
C LEU A 110 10.47 10.42 -14.19
N LEU A 111 11.72 9.97 -14.40
CA LEU A 111 12.91 10.50 -13.72
C LEU A 111 13.39 11.82 -14.32
N GLU A 112 13.03 12.08 -15.58
CA GLU A 112 13.47 13.26 -16.30
C GLU A 112 12.33 14.26 -16.40
N GLU A 113 12.60 15.50 -15.98
CA GLU A 113 11.72 16.65 -16.17
C GLU A 113 12.52 17.82 -16.71
N TYR A 114 12.03 18.45 -17.78
CA TYR A 114 12.67 19.59 -18.44
C TYR A 114 14.15 19.37 -18.86
N GLY A 115 14.54 18.11 -19.15
CA GLY A 115 15.90 17.76 -19.57
C GLY A 115 16.90 17.55 -18.42
N GLU A 116 16.44 17.57 -17.18
CA GLU A 116 17.23 17.24 -15.98
C GLU A 116 16.69 15.97 -15.31
N THR A 117 17.60 15.12 -14.84
CA THR A 117 17.22 13.91 -14.09
C THR A 117 16.89 14.31 -12.66
N ASP A 118 15.60 14.27 -12.31
CA ASP A 118 15.11 14.53 -10.96
C ASP A 118 14.15 13.43 -10.50
N PRO A 119 14.53 12.61 -9.51
CA PRO A 119 13.67 11.55 -8.97
C PRO A 119 12.54 12.06 -8.06
N PHE A 120 12.41 13.39 -7.85
CA PHE A 120 11.51 14.00 -6.86
C PHE A 120 10.06 13.51 -6.98
N TYR A 121 9.49 13.51 -8.18
CA TYR A 121 8.10 13.07 -8.37
C TYR A 121 7.90 11.58 -8.12
N ARG A 122 8.91 10.76 -8.42
CA ARG A 122 8.89 9.33 -8.13
C ARG A 122 9.02 9.06 -6.64
N ILE A 123 9.90 9.77 -5.95
CA ILE A 123 10.04 9.71 -4.48
C ILE A 123 8.72 10.14 -3.81
N ASN A 124 8.09 11.21 -4.29
CA ASN A 124 6.79 11.65 -3.79
C ASN A 124 5.68 10.62 -4.00
N ALA A 125 5.65 9.95 -5.14
CA ALA A 125 4.70 8.85 -5.36
C ALA A 125 4.93 7.73 -4.33
N LEU A 126 6.19 7.33 -4.09
CA LEU A 126 6.57 6.30 -3.12
C LEU A 126 6.31 6.70 -1.66
N ALA A 127 6.13 8.00 -1.38
CA ALA A 127 5.71 8.46 -0.04
C ALA A 127 4.35 7.88 0.40
N GLY A 128 3.54 7.35 -0.53
CA GLY A 128 2.37 6.54 -0.22
C GLY A 128 2.66 5.28 0.61
N LEU A 129 3.92 4.81 0.65
CA LEU A 129 4.38 3.69 1.49
C LEU A 129 4.98 4.17 2.84
N SER A 130 5.00 5.46 3.13
CA SER A 130 5.54 6.01 4.38
C SER A 130 4.64 5.71 5.57
N ASP A 131 5.21 5.78 6.77
CA ASP A 131 4.55 5.45 8.04
C ASP A 131 3.27 6.24 8.34
N LYS A 132 3.14 7.43 7.78
CA LYS A 132 2.02 8.35 8.02
C LYS A 132 0.99 8.35 6.91
N SER A 133 1.18 7.56 5.86
CA SER A 133 0.24 7.48 4.75
C SER A 133 -1.07 6.78 5.16
N ASP A 134 -2.17 7.14 4.50
CA ASP A 134 -3.46 6.49 4.69
C ASP A 134 -3.42 4.99 4.37
N LEU A 135 -2.58 4.60 3.42
CA LEU A 135 -2.33 3.20 3.10
C LEU A 135 -1.70 2.47 4.29
N THR A 136 -0.66 3.03 4.90
CA THR A 136 -0.03 2.41 6.09
C THR A 136 -0.96 2.39 7.29
N VAL A 137 -1.81 3.40 7.46
CA VAL A 137 -2.88 3.38 8.48
C VAL A 137 -3.87 2.23 8.20
N ALA A 138 -4.24 2.02 6.94
CA ALA A 138 -5.10 0.89 6.56
C ALA A 138 -4.45 -0.47 6.87
N VAL A 139 -3.16 -0.64 6.57
CA VAL A 139 -2.39 -1.84 6.89
C VAL A 139 -2.36 -2.11 8.39
N ARG A 140 -2.07 -1.09 9.21
CA ARG A 140 -2.05 -1.22 10.68
C ARG A 140 -3.40 -1.61 11.28
N ASN A 141 -4.49 -1.18 10.65
CA ASN A 141 -5.85 -1.51 11.09
C ASN A 141 -6.37 -2.83 10.48
N ALA A 142 -5.63 -3.45 9.56
CA ALA A 142 -6.02 -4.72 9.00
C ALA A 142 -5.89 -5.85 10.04
N SER A 143 -6.76 -6.86 9.91
CA SER A 143 -6.76 -8.04 10.76
C SER A 143 -5.46 -8.83 10.61
N LEU A 144 -4.78 -9.09 11.74
CA LEU A 144 -3.63 -9.98 11.80
C LEU A 144 -4.06 -11.41 12.10
N LEU A 145 -4.87 -11.59 13.13
CA LEU A 145 -5.38 -12.88 13.57
C LEU A 145 -6.90 -12.83 13.73
N ARG A 146 -7.54 -13.92 13.34
CA ARG A 146 -8.98 -14.14 13.54
C ARG A 146 -9.19 -15.57 14.01
N SER A 147 -9.68 -15.73 15.23
CA SER A 147 -9.87 -17.04 15.86
C SER A 147 -11.12 -17.04 16.73
N ASN A 148 -12.01 -18.03 16.54
CA ASN A 148 -13.21 -18.25 17.35
C ASN A 148 -14.17 -17.04 17.50
N GLY A 149 -14.19 -16.16 16.50
CA GLY A 149 -15.00 -14.93 16.55
C GLY A 149 -14.24 -13.72 17.10
N ASP A 150 -13.07 -13.91 17.67
CA ASP A 150 -12.18 -12.83 18.12
C ASP A 150 -11.27 -12.38 16.98
N GLU A 151 -10.95 -11.11 16.96
CA GLU A 151 -10.11 -10.50 15.94
C GLU A 151 -9.15 -9.48 16.56
N ILE A 152 -7.91 -9.44 16.07
CA ILE A 152 -6.95 -8.42 16.47
C ILE A 152 -6.27 -7.83 15.24
N SER A 153 -6.19 -6.49 15.20
CA SER A 153 -5.47 -5.77 14.15
C SER A 153 -3.95 -5.88 14.32
N LEU A 154 -3.21 -5.63 13.24
CA LEU A 154 -1.74 -5.56 13.30
C LEU A 154 -1.27 -4.52 14.35
N ARG A 155 -1.91 -3.35 14.42
CA ARG A 155 -1.59 -2.31 15.39
C ARG A 155 -1.83 -2.74 16.83
N ASP A 156 -2.97 -3.37 17.11
CA ASP A 156 -3.31 -3.76 18.47
C ASP A 156 -2.50 -4.97 18.93
N ALA A 157 -2.17 -5.89 18.01
CA ALA A 157 -1.22 -6.98 18.27
C ALA A 157 0.16 -6.43 18.63
N GLN A 158 0.66 -5.43 17.90
CA GLN A 158 1.92 -4.77 18.23
C GLN A 158 1.86 -4.11 19.61
N ALA A 159 0.75 -3.45 19.95
CA ALA A 159 0.57 -2.80 21.26
C ALA A 159 0.54 -3.80 22.43
N LEU A 160 0.03 -5.02 22.22
CA LEU A 160 0.11 -6.11 23.21
C LEU A 160 1.54 -6.66 23.31
N LEU A 161 2.26 -6.79 22.19
CA LEU A 161 3.62 -7.33 22.19
C LEU A 161 4.63 -6.40 22.85
N ASP A 162 4.53 -5.09 22.60
CA ASP A 162 5.44 -4.08 23.18
C ASP A 162 5.05 -3.64 24.59
N GLY A 163 3.89 -4.10 25.09
CA GLY A 163 3.42 -3.81 26.44
C GLY A 163 2.73 -2.45 26.61
N SER A 164 2.51 -1.70 25.52
CA SER A 164 1.75 -0.44 25.56
C SER A 164 0.26 -0.65 25.84
N LYS A 165 -0.22 -1.87 25.57
CA LYS A 165 -1.52 -2.40 26.02
C LYS A 165 -1.32 -3.73 26.72
N THR A 166 -2.15 -4.00 27.74
CA THR A 166 -2.15 -5.29 28.46
C THR A 166 -3.28 -6.20 28.02
N GLU A 167 -4.39 -5.61 27.56
CA GLU A 167 -5.64 -6.30 27.18
C GLU A 167 -6.25 -5.63 25.94
N HIS A 168 -7.10 -6.38 25.25
CA HIS A 168 -7.91 -5.89 24.13
C HIS A 168 -9.34 -6.45 24.26
N PRO A 169 -10.40 -5.62 24.15
CA PRO A 169 -11.77 -6.06 24.39
C PRO A 169 -12.25 -7.16 23.43
N ASP A 170 -11.86 -7.06 22.15
CA ASP A 170 -12.26 -8.00 21.11
C ASP A 170 -11.25 -9.18 20.96
N TYR A 171 -10.24 -9.25 21.83
CA TYR A 171 -9.23 -10.30 21.83
C TYR A 171 -8.81 -10.65 23.27
N PRO A 172 -9.66 -11.39 24.01
CA PRO A 172 -9.37 -11.78 25.39
C PRO A 172 -8.17 -12.72 25.48
N GLY A 173 -7.43 -12.64 26.58
CA GLY A 173 -6.22 -13.45 26.82
C GLY A 173 -4.91 -12.71 26.53
N GLY A 174 -4.98 -11.52 25.98
CA GLY A 174 -3.86 -10.59 25.86
C GLY A 174 -2.60 -11.16 25.21
N ARG A 175 -1.42 -10.69 25.68
CA ARG A 175 -0.11 -11.06 25.11
C ARG A 175 0.19 -12.58 25.14
N PRO A 176 -0.09 -13.33 26.22
CA PRO A 176 0.21 -14.78 26.24
C PRO A 176 -0.52 -15.54 25.12
N ARG A 177 -1.82 -15.29 24.94
CA ARG A 177 -2.61 -15.89 23.87
C ARG A 177 -2.07 -15.49 22.49
N LEU A 178 -1.73 -14.21 22.31
CA LEU A 178 -1.19 -13.70 21.06
C LEU A 178 0.11 -14.44 20.68
N ILE A 179 1.03 -14.62 21.62
CA ILE A 179 2.29 -15.34 21.39
C ILE A 179 2.01 -16.79 20.99
N ASP A 180 1.09 -17.47 21.67
CA ASP A 180 0.75 -18.86 21.37
C ASP A 180 0.12 -19.00 19.96
N GLU A 181 -0.75 -18.09 19.56
CA GLU A 181 -1.38 -18.10 18.24
C GLU A 181 -0.38 -17.74 17.12
N LEU A 182 0.51 -16.78 17.34
CA LEU A 182 1.58 -16.45 16.40
C LEU A 182 2.58 -17.62 16.23
N ALA A 183 2.91 -18.33 17.33
CA ALA A 183 3.81 -19.47 17.29
C ALA A 183 3.28 -20.67 16.49
N ARG A 184 1.97 -20.81 16.36
CA ARG A 184 1.37 -21.86 15.52
C ARG A 184 1.60 -21.61 14.04
N GLY A 185 1.66 -20.36 13.59
CA GLY A 185 1.96 -19.99 12.22
C GLY A 185 0.89 -20.36 11.18
N ASP A 186 -0.30 -20.76 11.63
CA ASP A 186 -1.38 -21.28 10.79
C ASP A 186 -2.37 -20.20 10.29
N GLN A 187 -2.10 -18.94 10.61
CA GLN A 187 -2.97 -17.83 10.27
C GLN A 187 -2.47 -17.09 9.00
N PRO A 188 -3.35 -16.82 8.02
CA PRO A 188 -2.97 -16.11 6.79
C PRO A 188 -2.36 -14.73 7.05
N GLY A 189 -2.76 -14.04 8.12
CA GLY A 189 -2.20 -12.74 8.49
C GLY A 189 -0.74 -12.82 8.91
N THR A 190 -0.32 -13.90 9.58
CA THR A 190 1.07 -14.13 9.98
C THR A 190 1.97 -14.32 8.77
N GLU A 191 1.56 -15.17 7.82
CA GLU A 191 2.29 -15.35 6.56
C GLU A 191 2.38 -14.04 5.76
N ALA A 192 1.27 -13.29 5.69
CA ALA A 192 1.24 -12.02 4.99
C ALA A 192 2.23 -11.01 5.58
N VAL A 193 2.38 -10.92 6.91
CA VAL A 193 3.35 -10.01 7.55
C VAL A 193 4.78 -10.37 7.19
N ILE A 194 5.14 -11.65 7.15
CA ILE A 194 6.47 -12.11 6.74
C ILE A 194 6.75 -11.66 5.29
N VAL A 195 5.83 -11.94 4.38
CA VAL A 195 5.95 -11.58 2.97
C VAL A 195 6.00 -10.05 2.78
N ILE A 196 5.19 -9.29 3.52
CA ILE A 196 5.22 -7.82 3.51
C ILE A 196 6.60 -7.30 3.87
N ASN A 197 7.18 -7.83 4.96
CA ASN A 197 8.51 -7.41 5.41
C ASN A 197 9.59 -7.69 4.36
N GLU A 198 9.60 -8.89 3.78
CA GLU A 198 10.52 -9.26 2.71
C GLU A 198 10.42 -8.32 1.51
N ARG A 199 9.20 -7.99 1.07
CA ARG A 199 8.96 -7.10 -0.07
C ARG A 199 9.34 -5.66 0.21
N LEU A 200 9.08 -5.15 1.41
CA LEU A 200 9.51 -3.80 1.82
C LEU A 200 11.03 -3.69 1.85
N LEU A 201 11.74 -4.72 2.33
CA LEU A 201 13.20 -4.78 2.30
C LEU A 201 13.71 -4.81 0.85
N ALA A 202 13.13 -5.63 -0.02
CA ALA A 202 13.51 -5.70 -1.43
C ALA A 202 13.26 -4.37 -2.16
N ILE A 203 12.14 -3.70 -1.92
CA ILE A 203 11.87 -2.37 -2.48
C ILE A 203 12.92 -1.37 -2.00
N ARG A 204 13.27 -1.39 -0.72
CA ARG A 204 14.30 -0.51 -0.15
C ARG A 204 15.67 -0.76 -0.77
N GLU A 205 16.06 -2.01 -0.97
CA GLU A 205 17.31 -2.38 -1.63
C GLU A 205 17.36 -1.88 -3.07
N LEU A 206 16.28 -2.06 -3.84
CA LEU A 206 16.17 -1.52 -5.20
C LEU A 206 16.34 0.00 -5.21
N LEU A 207 15.62 0.71 -4.35
CA LEU A 207 15.69 2.18 -4.26
C LEU A 207 17.07 2.66 -3.81
N THR A 208 17.72 1.95 -2.88
CA THR A 208 19.09 2.25 -2.47
C THR A 208 20.07 2.09 -3.64
N GLY A 209 19.90 1.05 -4.45
CA GLY A 209 20.69 0.84 -5.65
C GLY A 209 20.54 1.95 -6.69
N TYR A 210 19.32 2.48 -6.87
CA TYR A 210 19.05 3.52 -7.85
C TYR A 210 19.33 4.95 -7.37
N LEU A 211 19.05 5.26 -6.10
CA LEU A 211 19.05 6.63 -5.56
C LEU A 211 20.19 6.90 -4.57
N GLY A 212 20.92 5.86 -4.14
CA GLY A 212 21.86 5.92 -3.02
C GLY A 212 21.12 5.98 -1.68
N GLU A 213 21.85 5.78 -0.58
CA GLU A 213 21.26 5.71 0.78
C GLU A 213 20.50 6.97 1.21
N SER A 214 20.98 8.15 0.81
CA SER A 214 20.39 9.44 1.17
C SER A 214 19.13 9.79 0.38
N GLY A 215 18.92 9.15 -0.77
CA GLY A 215 17.78 9.40 -1.66
C GLY A 215 16.56 8.50 -1.39
N VAL A 216 16.71 7.49 -0.55
CA VAL A 216 15.63 6.53 -0.27
C VAL A 216 14.58 7.14 0.65
N PRO A 217 13.30 7.20 0.24
CA PRO A 217 12.22 7.67 1.11
C PRO A 217 12.05 6.73 2.33
N GLU A 218 11.56 7.29 3.44
CA GLU A 218 11.25 6.50 4.63
C GLU A 218 10.03 5.61 4.38
N ILE A 219 10.27 4.37 3.94
CA ILE A 219 9.25 3.36 3.73
C ILE A 219 9.42 2.22 4.75
N GLY A 220 8.31 1.70 5.26
CA GLY A 220 8.29 0.45 6.03
C GLY A 220 8.92 0.48 7.42
N ARG A 221 9.26 1.64 8.00
CA ARG A 221 9.76 1.72 9.39
C ARG A 221 8.73 1.27 10.43
N ALA A 222 7.45 1.22 10.06
CA ALA A 222 6.37 0.83 10.96
C ALA A 222 6.36 -0.66 11.31
N SER A 223 7.01 -1.50 10.51
CA SER A 223 7.04 -2.96 10.71
C SER A 223 8.33 -3.48 11.32
N CYS A 224 9.40 -2.69 11.37
CA CYS A 224 10.72 -3.11 11.81
C CYS A 224 11.38 -2.09 12.75
N ARG A 225 10.81 -1.86 13.93
CA ARG A 225 11.69 -1.58 15.06
C ARG A 225 12.19 -2.92 15.59
N GLU A 226 13.31 -3.34 15.01
CA GLU A 226 14.18 -4.29 15.67
C GLU A 226 14.38 -3.86 17.13
N ARG A 227 13.84 -4.66 18.06
CA ARG A 227 14.50 -4.91 19.32
C ARG A 227 14.34 -6.38 19.63
N VAL A 228 15.48 -7.02 19.57
CA VAL A 228 15.86 -8.30 20.17
C VAL A 228 15.10 -8.58 21.46
#